data_38ae011c5bee84db5133824d9de15061
#
_entry.id   38ae011c5bee84db5133824d9de15061
#
_cell.length_a   1.000
_cell.length_b   1.000
_cell.length_c   1.000
_cell.angle_alpha   90.00
_cell.angle_beta   90.00
_cell.angle_gamma   90.00
#
_symmetry.space_group_name_H-M   'P 1'
#
loop_
_entity.id
_entity.type
_entity.pdbx_description
1 polymer ?
#
loop_
_entity_poly.entity_id
_entity_poly.type
_entity_poly.pdbx_seq_one_letter_code
_entity_poly.pdbx_strand_id
1 'polypeptide(L)' 'MKLNYPEAVALISAAVMEGARDGRSVAQLMSEGRSVLTRSDVMDGVAEMIPDIQVEATFPDGTKLVTVHQPIA' A
#
# COMPACT_ATOMS: atom_id res chain seq x y z
N MET A 1 -0.56 17.82 7.35
CA MET A 1 -0.39 16.91 8.50
C MET A 1 0.33 15.65 8.06
N LYS A 2 1.30 15.22 8.86
CA LYS A 2 2.08 14.02 8.50
C LYS A 2 1.51 12.79 9.20
N LEU A 3 1.49 11.68 8.46
CA LEU A 3 0.88 10.43 8.94
C LEU A 3 1.86 9.65 9.83
N ASN A 4 1.32 9.02 10.86
CA ASN A 4 2.09 8.08 11.67
C ASN A 4 2.09 6.69 11.03
N TYR A 5 2.78 5.72 11.66
CA TYR A 5 2.92 4.36 11.14
C TYR A 5 1.56 3.69 10.84
N PRO A 6 0.64 3.56 11.81
CA PRO A 6 -0.64 2.90 11.53
C PRO A 6 -1.48 3.62 10.47
N GLU A 7 -1.44 4.94 10.44
CA GLU A 7 -2.18 5.70 9.43
C GLU A 7 -1.63 5.46 8.03
N ALA A 8 -0.30 5.43 7.89
CA ALA A 8 0.34 5.16 6.61
C ALA A 8 0.01 3.76 6.10
N VAL A 9 0.10 2.75 6.98
CA VAL A 9 -0.24 1.36 6.64
C VAL A 9 -1.70 1.27 6.21
N ALA A 10 -2.60 1.91 6.95
CA ALA A 10 -4.04 1.87 6.64
C ALA A 10 -4.34 2.49 5.29
N LEU A 11 -3.71 3.60 4.96
CA LEU A 11 -3.95 4.30 3.70
C LEU A 11 -3.46 3.51 2.49
N ILE A 12 -2.26 2.96 2.56
CA ILE A 12 -1.70 2.14 1.50
C ILE A 12 -2.54 0.86 1.32
N SER A 13 -2.90 0.21 2.42
CA SER A 13 -3.72 -1.00 2.38
C SER A 13 -5.08 -0.74 1.76
N ALA A 14 -5.72 0.37 2.13
CA ALA A 14 -7.02 0.75 1.57
C ALA A 14 -6.92 0.98 0.05
N ALA A 15 -5.88 1.63 -0.41
CA ALA A 15 -5.67 1.88 -1.84
C ALA A 15 -5.49 0.57 -2.61
N VAL A 16 -4.73 -0.38 -2.06
CA VAL A 16 -4.54 -1.70 -2.67
C VAL A 16 -5.86 -2.47 -2.74
N MET A 17 -6.62 -2.50 -1.64
CA MET A 17 -7.91 -3.19 -1.61
C MET A 17 -8.90 -2.60 -2.60
N GLU A 18 -8.94 -1.29 -2.71
CA GLU A 18 -9.82 -0.60 -3.64
C GLU A 18 -9.45 -0.90 -5.09
N GLY A 19 -8.17 -0.86 -5.41
CA GLY A 19 -7.67 -1.21 -6.74
C GLY A 19 -7.99 -2.65 -7.13
N ALA A 20 -7.91 -3.58 -6.18
CA ALA A 20 -8.27 -4.98 -6.43
C ALA A 20 -9.73 -5.12 -6.80
N ARG A 21 -10.62 -4.41 -6.11
CA ARG A 21 -12.04 -4.41 -6.43
C ARG A 21 -12.33 -3.79 -7.80
N ASP A 22 -11.51 -2.83 -8.21
CA ASP A 22 -11.63 -2.18 -9.52
C ASP A 22 -11.10 -3.04 -10.67
N GLY A 23 -10.58 -4.22 -10.37
CA GLY A 23 -10.11 -5.16 -11.39
C GLY A 23 -8.65 -4.97 -11.81
N ARG A 24 -7.85 -4.22 -11.06
CA ARG A 24 -6.43 -4.07 -11.35
C ARG A 24 -5.70 -5.37 -11.04
N SER A 25 -4.62 -5.65 -11.77
CA SER A 25 -3.82 -6.84 -11.55
C SER A 25 -2.94 -6.70 -10.30
N VAL A 26 -2.47 -7.83 -9.77
CA VAL A 26 -1.50 -7.84 -8.66
C VAL A 26 -0.27 -7.01 -9.02
N ALA A 27 0.26 -7.18 -10.23
CA ALA A 27 1.45 -6.45 -10.68
C ALA A 27 1.21 -4.94 -10.69
N GLN A 28 0.04 -4.50 -11.15
CA GLN A 28 -0.32 -3.08 -11.16
C GLN A 28 -0.38 -2.53 -9.73
N LEU A 29 -0.98 -3.27 -8.80
CA LEU A 29 -1.11 -2.84 -7.42
C LEU A 29 0.23 -2.80 -6.69
N MET A 30 1.14 -3.71 -7.01
CA MET A 30 2.48 -3.69 -6.45
C MET A 30 3.23 -2.41 -6.85
N SER A 31 3.02 -1.95 -8.07
CA SER A 31 3.61 -0.71 -8.57
C SER A 31 2.89 0.52 -8.00
N GLU A 32 1.56 0.54 -8.07
CA GLU A 32 0.75 1.69 -7.64
C GLU A 32 0.81 1.90 -6.14
N GLY A 33 0.94 0.84 -5.36
CA GLY A 33 1.08 0.94 -3.91
C GLY A 33 2.30 1.74 -3.48
N ARG A 34 3.31 1.83 -4.33
CA ARG A 34 4.53 2.59 -4.05
C ARG A 34 4.40 4.08 -4.33
N SER A 35 3.29 4.51 -4.90
CA SER A 35 3.04 5.92 -5.20
C SER A 35 1.88 6.53 -4.42
N VAL A 36 1.32 5.80 -3.46
CA VAL A 36 0.23 6.31 -2.62
C VAL A 36 0.73 7.40 -1.69
N LEU A 37 1.88 7.19 -1.05
CA LEU A 37 2.49 8.14 -0.13
C LEU A 37 3.94 8.40 -0.48
N THR A 38 4.39 9.62 -0.22
CA THR A 38 5.80 10.00 -0.32
C THR A 38 6.36 10.18 1.08
N ARG A 39 7.70 10.33 1.19
CA ARG A 39 8.35 10.58 2.47
C ARG A 39 7.87 11.87 3.13
N SER A 40 7.45 12.85 2.34
CA SER A 40 6.94 14.11 2.90
C SER A 40 5.52 13.98 3.46
N ASP A 41 4.82 12.91 3.16
CA ASP A 41 3.46 12.67 3.67
C ASP A 41 3.44 12.01 5.05
N VAL A 42 4.58 11.51 5.52
CA VAL A 42 4.67 10.75 6.76
C VAL A 42 5.65 11.39 7.74
N MET A 43 5.50 11.04 9.01
CA MET A 43 6.39 11.50 10.07
C MET A 43 7.78 10.88 9.89
N ASP A 44 8.79 11.52 10.46
CA ASP A 44 10.18 11.05 10.39
C ASP A 44 10.28 9.61 10.89
N GLY A 45 10.99 8.77 10.15
CA GLY A 45 11.22 7.38 10.50
C GLY A 45 10.14 6.40 10.06
N VAL A 46 8.95 6.89 9.67
CA VAL A 46 7.85 6.01 9.27
C VAL A 46 8.19 5.22 8.01
N ALA A 47 8.80 5.87 7.01
CA ALA A 47 9.17 5.19 5.77
C ALA A 47 10.11 4.00 6.02
N GLU A 48 11.06 4.16 6.93
CA GLU A 48 12.02 3.12 7.29
C GLU A 48 11.39 1.99 8.12
N MET A 49 10.29 2.27 8.81
CA MET A 49 9.57 1.28 9.60
C MET A 49 8.70 0.36 8.75
N ILE A 50 8.51 0.70 7.47
CA ILE A 50 7.64 -0.05 6.57
C ILE A 50 8.46 -0.52 5.36
N PRO A 51 9.29 -1.57 5.52
CA PRO A 51 10.05 -2.11 4.38
C PRO A 51 9.15 -2.78 3.36
N ASP A 52 8.06 -3.42 3.83
CA ASP A 52 7.07 -4.09 3.00
C ASP A 52 5.71 -3.94 3.64
N ILE A 53 4.66 -4.00 2.80
CA ILE A 53 3.28 -4.17 3.28
C ILE A 53 2.69 -5.36 2.54
N GLN A 54 2.05 -6.27 3.28
CA GLN A 54 1.31 -7.38 2.71
C GLN A 54 -0.18 -7.13 2.94
N VAL A 55 -0.93 -7.12 1.85
CA VAL A 55 -2.37 -6.86 1.89
C VAL A 55 -3.11 -8.03 1.26
N GLU A 56 -4.01 -8.66 2.01
CA GLU A 56 -4.92 -9.66 1.47
C GLU A 56 -6.11 -8.91 0.86
N ALA A 57 -6.23 -8.97 -0.46
CA ALA A 57 -7.23 -8.19 -1.18
C ALA A 57 -8.13 -9.11 -2.00
N THR A 58 -9.39 -8.70 -2.15
CA THR A 58 -10.37 -9.45 -2.93
C THR A 58 -10.43 -8.89 -4.34
N PHE A 59 -10.01 -9.74 -5.29
CA PHE A 59 -10.08 -9.46 -6.72
C PHE A 59 -11.35 -10.07 -7.30
N PRO A 60 -11.75 -9.72 -8.53
CA PRO A 60 -12.92 -10.33 -9.15
C PRO A 60 -12.86 -11.87 -9.25
N ASP A 61 -11.66 -12.42 -9.36
CA ASP A 61 -11.46 -13.87 -9.47
C ASP A 61 -11.00 -14.54 -8.15
N GLY A 62 -11.06 -13.82 -7.03
CA GLY A 62 -10.77 -14.39 -5.73
C GLY A 62 -9.83 -13.56 -4.88
N THR A 63 -9.52 -14.06 -3.68
CA THR A 63 -8.65 -13.40 -2.73
C THR A 63 -7.18 -13.72 -3.04
N LYS A 64 -6.33 -12.69 -3.07
CA LYS A 64 -4.90 -12.83 -3.32
C LYS A 64 -4.11 -11.95 -2.37
N LEU A 65 -2.87 -12.36 -2.07
CA LEU A 65 -1.95 -11.57 -1.27
C LEU A 65 -1.15 -10.64 -2.19
N VAL A 66 -1.18 -9.36 -1.87
CA VAL A 66 -0.40 -8.35 -2.59
C VAL A 66 0.71 -7.86 -1.67
N THR A 67 1.96 -7.99 -2.10
CA THR A 67 3.10 -7.47 -1.35
C THR A 67 3.64 -6.23 -2.05
N VAL A 68 3.65 -5.12 -1.32
CA VAL A 68 4.22 -3.86 -1.81
C VAL A 68 5.57 -3.66 -1.15
N HIS A 69 6.64 -3.69 -1.95
CA HIS A 69 8.01 -3.50 -1.46
C HIS A 69 8.34 -2.01 -1.42
N GLN A 70 8.94 -1.55 -0.33
CA GLN A 70 9.32 -0.15 -0.15
C GLN A 70 8.18 0.80 -0.53
N PRO A 71 7.02 0.69 0.14
CA PRO A 71 5.83 1.43 -0.28
C PRO A 71 5.98 2.94 -0.16
N ILE A 72 6.90 3.41 0.67
CA ILE A 72 7.19 4.84 0.80
C ILE A 72 8.63 5.08 0.37
N ALA A 73 8.80 5.55 -0.83
CA ALA A 73 10.11 5.77 -1.43
C ALA A 73 10.66 7.18 -1.16
#